data_21011cf647b162859faa9f9ea822a623
#
_entry.id   21011cf647b162859faa9f9ea822a623
#
_cell.length_a   1.000
_cell.length_b   1.000
_cell.length_c   1.000
_cell.angle_alpha   90.00
_cell.angle_beta   90.00
_cell.angle_gamma   90.00
#
_symmetry.space_group_name_H-M   'P 1'
#
loop_
_entity.id
_entity.type
_entity.pdbx_description
1 polymer ?
#
loop_
_entity_poly.entity_id
_entity_poly.type
_entity_poly.pdbx_seq_one_letter_code
_entity_poly.pdbx_strand_id
1 'polypeptide(L)'
;SRRKSSAALPARSRAESERNPTIMQISNPVLTGFHADPSMIRVGDTYYIANSTFEWFPGVRLHESKDLVHWNTLPSPLSRVSQLDMKGNPSSGGIWAPDLSYADGRFWLIYTDVKVVNGAFKDCVNYLVTADDIRGPWSDPIRINGVGFDSSLFHDDDGRKYLVQQTWDFREYHHSFNGITL
;
A
#
# COMPACT_ATOMS: atom_id res chain seq x y z
N SER A 1 -9.44 62.62 -48.58
CA SER A 1 -10.52 61.83 -48.07
C SER A 1 -10.17 60.31 -48.16
N ARG A 2 -9.66 59.68 -47.09
CA ARG A 2 -9.40 58.25 -47.05
C ARG A 2 -10.34 57.66 -46.03
N ARG A 3 -11.31 56.88 -46.48
CA ARG A 3 -12.18 56.06 -45.60
C ARG A 3 -11.39 54.88 -45.03
N LYS A 4 -11.32 54.79 -43.74
CA LYS A 4 -10.80 53.60 -43.02
C LYS A 4 -11.93 52.57 -42.97
N SER A 5 -11.70 51.44 -43.64
CA SER A 5 -12.53 50.22 -43.48
C SER A 5 -12.25 49.57 -42.11
N SER A 6 -13.28 49.51 -41.31
CA SER A 6 -13.25 48.77 -40.03
C SER A 6 -13.64 47.32 -40.33
N ALA A 7 -12.68 46.40 -40.25
CA ALA A 7 -12.98 44.96 -40.30
C ALA A 7 -13.44 44.47 -38.90
N ALA A 8 -14.68 44.04 -38.83
CA ALA A 8 -15.23 43.41 -37.64
C ALA A 8 -14.62 42.00 -37.48
N LEU A 9 -14.07 41.72 -36.32
CA LEU A 9 -13.62 40.39 -35.93
C LEU A 9 -14.83 39.43 -35.78
N PRO A 10 -14.72 38.18 -36.24
CA PRO A 10 -15.82 37.22 -36.09
C PRO A 10 -16.04 36.86 -34.61
N ALA A 11 -17.30 36.89 -34.19
CA ALA A 11 -17.73 36.44 -32.87
C ALA A 11 -17.38 34.97 -32.69
N ARG A 12 -16.52 34.69 -31.74
CA ARG A 12 -16.28 33.31 -31.30
C ARG A 12 -17.58 32.72 -30.73
N SER A 13 -18.03 31.64 -31.34
CA SER A 13 -19.20 30.90 -30.91
C SER A 13 -18.99 30.37 -29.46
N ARG A 14 -19.84 30.86 -28.58
CA ARG A 14 -19.94 30.46 -27.19
C ARG A 14 -20.69 29.11 -27.12
N ALA A 15 -19.98 28.04 -27.42
CA ALA A 15 -20.45 26.67 -27.27
C ALA A 15 -19.30 25.82 -26.70
N GLU A 16 -18.69 26.30 -25.63
CA GLU A 16 -18.04 25.39 -24.69
C GLU A 16 -19.17 24.83 -23.79
N SER A 17 -19.62 23.66 -24.16
CA SER A 17 -20.51 22.81 -23.34
C SER A 17 -19.91 22.73 -21.93
N GLU A 18 -20.56 23.36 -20.97
CA GLU A 18 -20.34 23.13 -19.55
C GLU A 18 -20.58 21.63 -19.31
N ARG A 19 -19.51 20.83 -19.37
CA ARG A 19 -19.56 19.48 -18.82
C ARG A 19 -19.65 19.67 -17.33
N ASN A 20 -20.84 19.57 -16.78
CA ASN A 20 -21.03 19.38 -15.35
C ASN A 20 -20.08 18.24 -14.92
N PRO A 21 -19.19 18.43 -13.96
CA PRO A 21 -18.37 17.35 -13.47
C PRO A 21 -19.32 16.27 -12.98
N THR A 22 -19.24 15.08 -13.57
CA THR A 22 -19.97 13.93 -13.08
C THR A 22 -19.43 13.63 -11.68
N ILE A 23 -20.17 13.98 -10.65
CA ILE A 23 -19.81 13.66 -9.26
C ILE A 23 -19.91 12.15 -9.15
N MET A 24 -18.74 11.48 -9.04
CA MET A 24 -18.71 10.07 -8.76
C MET A 24 -19.11 9.84 -7.30
N GLN A 25 -20.16 9.07 -7.09
CA GLN A 25 -20.65 8.73 -5.77
C GLN A 25 -20.04 7.38 -5.36
N ILE A 26 -19.32 7.35 -4.23
CA ILE A 26 -18.76 6.13 -3.66
C ILE A 26 -19.62 5.72 -2.47
N SER A 27 -20.16 4.50 -2.52
CA SER A 27 -20.88 3.92 -1.39
C SER A 27 -19.97 2.98 -0.61
N ASN A 28 -19.83 3.22 0.68
CA ASN A 28 -19.08 2.35 1.59
C ASN A 28 -19.98 1.24 2.16
N PRO A 29 -19.40 0.05 2.43
CA PRO A 29 -18.02 -0.34 2.16
C PRO A 29 -17.78 -0.71 0.69
N VAL A 30 -16.66 -0.25 0.10
CA VAL A 30 -16.25 -0.62 -1.27
C VAL A 30 -15.66 -2.04 -1.33
N LEU A 31 -15.13 -2.52 -0.22
CA LEU A 31 -14.69 -3.90 0.00
C LEU A 31 -15.38 -4.43 1.25
N THR A 32 -16.16 -5.51 1.10
CA THR A 32 -16.87 -6.15 2.21
C THR A 32 -16.06 -7.28 2.81
N GLY A 33 -16.09 -7.42 4.14
CA GLY A 33 -15.39 -8.46 4.88
C GLY A 33 -14.17 -7.93 5.62
N PHE A 34 -13.16 -8.80 5.81
CA PHE A 34 -11.96 -8.48 6.56
C PHE A 34 -10.89 -7.86 5.64
N HIS A 35 -10.63 -6.57 5.80
CA HIS A 35 -9.65 -5.79 5.03
C HIS A 35 -8.94 -4.81 5.95
N ALA A 36 -8.14 -5.33 6.88
CA ALA A 36 -7.43 -4.54 7.87
C ALA A 36 -6.19 -3.88 7.27
N ASP A 37 -5.77 -2.76 7.88
CA ASP A 37 -4.50 -2.07 7.64
C ASP A 37 -4.21 -1.80 6.15
N PRO A 38 -5.07 -1.07 5.43
CA PRO A 38 -4.89 -0.88 4.00
C PRO A 38 -3.72 0.06 3.69
N SER A 39 -2.77 -0.40 2.87
CA SER A 39 -1.78 0.42 2.18
C SER A 39 -2.23 0.57 0.73
N MET A 40 -2.38 1.82 0.25
CA MET A 40 -2.89 2.10 -1.10
C MET A 40 -1.90 2.92 -1.91
N ILE A 41 -1.68 2.47 -3.15
CA ILE A 41 -0.88 3.20 -4.15
C ILE A 41 -1.62 3.35 -5.46
N ARG A 42 -1.14 4.27 -6.31
CA ARG A 42 -1.56 4.40 -7.69
C ARG A 42 -0.37 4.24 -8.63
N VAL A 43 -0.50 3.36 -9.62
CA VAL A 43 0.49 3.19 -10.70
C VAL A 43 -0.21 3.35 -12.04
N GLY A 44 0.17 4.38 -12.78
CA GLY A 44 -0.54 4.75 -14.01
C GLY A 44 -2.00 5.14 -13.73
N ASP A 45 -2.93 4.40 -14.29
CA ASP A 45 -4.38 4.59 -14.14
C ASP A 45 -5.04 3.59 -13.16
N THR A 46 -4.24 2.79 -12.46
CA THR A 46 -4.73 1.72 -11.59
C THR A 46 -4.34 1.97 -10.14
N TYR A 47 -5.30 1.80 -9.25
CA TYR A 47 -5.12 1.83 -7.81
C TYR A 47 -4.96 0.41 -7.28
N TYR A 48 -4.06 0.24 -6.31
CA TYR A 48 -3.80 -1.03 -5.66
C TYR A 48 -3.91 -0.87 -4.16
N ILE A 49 -4.50 -1.86 -3.49
CA ILE A 49 -4.57 -1.95 -2.02
C ILE A 49 -3.92 -3.25 -1.58
N ALA A 50 -3.06 -3.17 -0.57
CA ALA A 50 -2.56 -4.31 0.19
C ALA A 50 -3.15 -4.29 1.59
N ASN A 51 -3.61 -5.45 2.07
CA ASN A 51 -4.18 -5.60 3.41
C ASN A 51 -3.45 -6.67 4.21
N SER A 52 -3.42 -6.49 5.54
CA SER A 52 -2.97 -7.53 6.46
C SER A 52 -3.90 -8.74 6.43
N THR A 53 -3.32 -9.91 6.63
CA THR A 53 -4.06 -11.17 6.68
C THR A 53 -3.90 -11.89 8.02
N PHE A 54 -3.10 -11.36 8.93
CA PHE A 54 -2.78 -11.95 10.22
C PHE A 54 -2.40 -13.43 10.10
N GLU A 55 -3.06 -14.33 10.81
CA GLU A 55 -2.81 -15.79 10.78
C GLU A 55 -3.28 -16.50 9.50
N TRP A 56 -3.87 -15.80 8.55
CA TRP A 56 -4.47 -16.40 7.36
C TRP A 56 -3.46 -16.51 6.22
N PHE A 57 -3.40 -17.70 5.62
CA PHE A 57 -2.57 -17.98 4.45
C PHE A 57 -3.45 -18.18 3.19
N PRO A 58 -3.01 -17.71 2.01
CA PRO A 58 -1.77 -16.99 1.69
C PRO A 58 -1.75 -15.56 2.24
N GLY A 59 -0.52 -15.05 2.53
CA GLY A 59 -0.33 -13.77 3.21
C GLY A 59 -0.41 -12.57 2.28
N VAL A 60 -0.89 -11.47 2.84
CA VAL A 60 -1.23 -10.20 2.21
C VAL A 60 -2.31 -10.36 1.13
N ARG A 61 -3.41 -9.67 1.30
CA ARG A 61 -4.46 -9.60 0.28
C ARG A 61 -4.25 -8.38 -0.58
N LEU A 62 -4.27 -8.58 -1.91
CA LEU A 62 -4.14 -7.50 -2.88
C LEU A 62 -5.45 -7.28 -3.63
N HIS A 63 -5.73 -6.01 -3.93
CA HIS A 63 -6.86 -5.59 -4.75
C HIS A 63 -6.41 -4.54 -5.77
N GLU A 64 -7.11 -4.48 -6.90
CA GLU A 64 -6.93 -3.44 -7.91
C GLU A 64 -8.26 -2.78 -8.26
N SER A 65 -8.20 -1.49 -8.62
CA SER A 65 -9.33 -0.72 -9.13
C SER A 65 -8.86 0.34 -10.11
N LYS A 66 -9.72 0.71 -11.06
CA LYS A 66 -9.52 1.87 -11.94
C LYS A 66 -10.35 3.08 -11.57
N ASP A 67 -11.30 2.92 -10.66
CA ASP A 67 -12.29 3.94 -10.32
C ASP A 67 -12.51 4.13 -8.82
N LEU A 68 -11.80 3.36 -7.97
CA LEU A 68 -11.95 3.35 -6.50
C LEU A 68 -13.31 2.82 -6.01
N VAL A 69 -14.17 2.37 -6.91
CA VAL A 69 -15.50 1.83 -6.61
C VAL A 69 -15.55 0.33 -6.83
N HIS A 70 -15.07 -0.11 -8.00
CA HIS A 70 -15.07 -1.51 -8.38
C HIS A 70 -13.67 -2.10 -8.17
N TRP A 71 -13.59 -3.05 -7.26
CA TRP A 71 -12.33 -3.68 -6.85
C TRP A 71 -12.29 -5.15 -7.24
N ASN A 72 -11.18 -5.57 -7.83
CA ASN A 72 -10.88 -6.96 -8.14
C ASN A 72 -9.81 -7.48 -7.20
N THR A 73 -10.01 -8.66 -6.61
CA THR A 73 -8.97 -9.33 -5.82
C THR A 73 -7.93 -9.95 -6.73
N LEU A 74 -6.66 -9.72 -6.41
CA LEU A 74 -5.50 -10.25 -7.10
C LEU A 74 -4.94 -11.48 -6.36
N PRO A 75 -4.04 -12.27 -7.02
CA PRO A 75 -3.28 -13.29 -6.32
C PRO A 75 -2.48 -12.71 -5.16
N SER A 76 -2.48 -13.41 -4.04
CA SER A 76 -1.68 -13.01 -2.86
C SER A 76 -0.19 -13.14 -3.14
N PRO A 77 0.63 -12.14 -2.74
CA PRO A 77 2.07 -12.12 -3.00
C PRO A 77 2.84 -13.20 -2.22
N LEU A 78 2.37 -13.53 -1.01
CA LEU A 78 3.05 -14.47 -0.10
C LEU A 78 2.34 -15.82 -0.13
N SER A 79 2.54 -16.57 -1.22
CA SER A 79 1.85 -17.84 -1.48
C SER A 79 2.76 -19.07 -1.33
N ARG A 80 4.04 -18.88 -1.04
CA ARG A 80 5.02 -19.96 -0.84
C ARG A 80 5.51 -20.01 0.60
N VAL A 81 5.76 -21.20 1.12
CA VAL A 81 6.33 -21.39 2.48
C VAL A 81 7.69 -20.70 2.62
N SER A 82 8.48 -20.63 1.53
CA SER A 82 9.75 -19.87 1.52
C SER A 82 9.57 -18.36 1.73
N GLN A 83 8.38 -17.83 1.42
CA GLN A 83 8.05 -16.41 1.65
C GLN A 83 7.40 -16.19 3.00
N LEU A 84 6.58 -17.14 3.46
CA LEU A 84 5.82 -17.04 4.69
C LEU A 84 5.55 -18.42 5.27
N ASP A 85 6.27 -18.81 6.32
CA ASP A 85 6.00 -20.02 7.08
C ASP A 85 5.08 -19.70 8.26
N MET A 86 3.82 -20.08 8.14
CA MET A 86 2.79 -19.81 9.16
C MET A 86 2.84 -20.76 10.37
N LYS A 87 3.78 -21.69 10.42
CA LYS A 87 3.91 -22.60 11.58
C LYS A 87 4.18 -21.82 12.86
N GLY A 88 3.37 -22.10 13.87
CA GLY A 88 3.50 -21.48 15.19
C GLY A 88 2.95 -20.05 15.30
N ASN A 89 2.37 -19.50 14.26
CA ASN A 89 1.69 -18.20 14.34
C ASN A 89 0.42 -18.34 15.21
N PRO A 90 0.28 -17.53 16.25
CA PRO A 90 -0.94 -17.52 17.07
C PRO A 90 -2.06 -16.77 16.36
N SER A 91 -3.28 -16.87 16.88
CA SER A 91 -4.37 -15.97 16.51
C SER A 91 -3.96 -14.51 16.68
N SER A 92 -4.27 -13.67 15.71
CA SER A 92 -3.84 -12.26 15.61
C SER A 92 -2.33 -12.04 15.44
N GLY A 93 -1.55 -13.10 15.27
CA GLY A 93 -0.16 -13.06 14.81
C GLY A 93 -0.06 -13.10 13.28
N GLY A 94 1.11 -13.47 12.75
CA GLY A 94 1.35 -13.57 11.32
C GLY A 94 1.51 -12.21 10.65
N ILE A 95 0.81 -11.98 9.55
CA ILE A 95 0.99 -10.79 8.71
C ILE A 95 0.24 -9.57 9.29
N TRP A 96 1.01 -8.67 9.87
CA TRP A 96 0.53 -7.35 10.29
C TRP A 96 0.64 -6.35 9.13
N ALA A 97 0.35 -5.07 9.40
CA ALA A 97 0.23 -4.03 8.38
C ALA A 97 1.31 -4.10 7.29
N PRO A 98 0.97 -4.42 6.04
CA PRO A 98 1.89 -4.37 4.93
C PRO A 98 2.00 -2.95 4.39
N ASP A 99 3.13 -2.62 3.76
CA ASP A 99 3.25 -1.43 2.95
C ASP A 99 3.61 -1.80 1.52
N LEU A 100 2.79 -1.33 0.59
CA LEU A 100 2.97 -1.50 -0.85
C LEU A 100 3.45 -0.19 -1.45
N SER A 101 4.55 -0.25 -2.21
CA SER A 101 5.08 0.90 -2.93
C SER A 101 5.49 0.53 -4.36
N TYR A 102 5.71 1.54 -5.20
CA TYR A 102 6.16 1.34 -6.57
C TYR A 102 7.26 2.35 -6.90
N ALA A 103 8.43 1.85 -7.22
CA ALA A 103 9.59 2.65 -7.62
C ALA A 103 10.51 1.82 -8.53
N ASP A 104 11.30 2.48 -9.34
CA ASP A 104 12.29 1.86 -10.24
C ASP A 104 11.67 0.82 -11.18
N GLY A 105 10.41 1.03 -11.58
CA GLY A 105 9.70 0.13 -12.48
C GLY A 105 9.19 -1.18 -11.85
N ARG A 106 9.18 -1.30 -10.53
CA ARG A 106 8.74 -2.51 -9.82
C ARG A 106 7.93 -2.22 -8.57
N PHE A 107 7.17 -3.20 -8.13
CA PHE A 107 6.47 -3.22 -6.86
C PHE A 107 7.39 -3.68 -5.74
N TRP A 108 7.26 -3.02 -4.58
CA TRP A 108 7.95 -3.31 -3.34
C TRP A 108 6.88 -3.53 -2.28
N LEU A 109 6.99 -4.62 -1.54
CA LEU A 109 6.06 -4.96 -0.47
C LEU A 109 6.85 -5.28 0.79
N ILE A 110 6.66 -4.45 1.83
CA ILE A 110 7.13 -4.74 3.18
C ILE A 110 6.00 -5.36 3.97
N TYR A 111 6.31 -6.34 4.78
CA TYR A 111 5.38 -6.96 5.71
C TYR A 111 6.10 -7.38 6.98
N THR A 112 5.36 -7.45 8.08
CA THR A 112 5.83 -7.97 9.36
C THR A 112 5.21 -9.34 9.59
N ASP A 113 6.01 -10.37 9.90
CA ASP A 113 5.54 -11.66 10.41
C ASP A 113 5.72 -11.70 11.91
N VAL A 114 4.62 -11.81 12.65
CA VAL A 114 4.58 -11.76 14.12
C VAL A 114 4.23 -13.13 14.68
N LYS A 115 5.16 -13.76 15.39
CA LYS A 115 4.95 -15.09 15.99
C LYS A 115 4.65 -15.04 17.48
N VAL A 116 4.92 -13.91 18.13
CA VAL A 116 4.62 -13.70 19.56
C VAL A 116 3.83 -12.43 19.74
N VAL A 117 2.55 -12.54 20.11
CA VAL A 117 1.65 -11.40 20.33
C VAL A 117 1.41 -11.10 21.80
N ASN A 118 1.63 -12.06 22.69
CA ASN A 118 1.37 -11.93 24.12
C ASN A 118 2.61 -11.47 24.89
N GLY A 119 2.39 -10.73 25.98
CA GLY A 119 3.46 -10.22 26.83
C GLY A 119 4.12 -8.94 26.30
N ALA A 120 5.15 -8.50 26.99
CA ALA A 120 5.86 -7.26 26.68
C ALA A 120 6.74 -7.38 25.45
N PHE A 121 7.33 -8.54 25.21
CA PHE A 121 8.17 -8.80 24.05
C PHE A 121 7.33 -9.25 22.87
N LYS A 122 7.58 -8.65 21.69
CA LYS A 122 6.98 -9.04 20.41
C LYS A 122 8.08 -9.51 19.45
N ASP A 123 7.84 -10.63 18.80
CA ASP A 123 8.70 -11.13 17.73
C ASP A 123 8.19 -10.59 16.39
N CYS A 124 8.54 -9.34 16.10
CA CYS A 124 8.14 -8.64 14.89
C CYS A 124 9.29 -8.67 13.88
N VAL A 125 9.23 -9.57 12.91
CA VAL A 125 10.26 -9.66 11.87
C VAL A 125 9.77 -9.04 10.58
N ASN A 126 10.49 -8.03 10.09
CA ASN A 126 10.15 -7.29 8.88
C ASN A 126 10.88 -7.90 7.67
N TYR A 127 10.14 -8.09 6.60
CA TYR A 127 10.60 -8.66 5.34
C TYR A 127 10.22 -7.77 4.16
N LEU A 128 11.02 -7.86 3.10
CA LEU A 128 10.77 -7.22 1.82
C LEU A 128 10.70 -8.28 0.72
N VAL A 129 9.69 -8.17 -0.13
CA VAL A 129 9.60 -8.86 -1.42
C VAL A 129 9.35 -7.87 -2.54
N THR A 130 9.77 -8.19 -3.76
CA THR A 130 9.59 -7.34 -4.93
C THR A 130 9.01 -8.14 -6.10
N ALA A 131 8.34 -7.45 -7.03
CA ALA A 131 7.87 -8.01 -8.29
C ALA A 131 7.85 -6.96 -9.39
N ASP A 132 8.06 -7.35 -10.63
CA ASP A 132 7.94 -6.47 -11.79
C ASP A 132 6.46 -6.32 -12.22
N ASP A 133 5.64 -7.33 -11.95
CA ASP A 133 4.17 -7.28 -12.09
C ASP A 133 3.50 -7.51 -10.74
N ILE A 134 2.44 -6.77 -10.44
CA ILE A 134 1.67 -6.91 -9.18
C ILE A 134 1.12 -8.33 -8.97
N ARG A 135 0.87 -9.06 -10.06
CA ARG A 135 0.41 -10.45 -10.03
C ARG A 135 1.54 -11.44 -9.80
N GLY A 136 2.79 -10.96 -9.73
CA GLY A 136 3.99 -11.76 -9.53
C GLY A 136 4.66 -12.23 -10.83
N PRO A 137 5.65 -13.13 -10.72
CA PRO A 137 6.07 -13.77 -9.48
C PRO A 137 6.74 -12.79 -8.51
N TRP A 138 6.40 -12.88 -7.23
CA TRP A 138 7.07 -12.15 -6.16
C TRP A 138 8.35 -12.88 -5.74
N SER A 139 9.39 -12.11 -5.42
CA SER A 139 10.69 -12.63 -5.01
C SER A 139 10.63 -13.48 -3.74
N ASP A 140 11.71 -14.17 -3.43
CA ASP A 140 11.93 -14.66 -2.08
C ASP A 140 12.19 -13.48 -1.13
N PRO A 141 11.88 -13.62 0.18
CA PRO A 141 11.91 -12.52 1.11
C PRO A 141 13.34 -12.16 1.53
N ILE A 142 13.60 -10.88 1.63
CA ILE A 142 14.78 -10.33 2.27
C ILE A 142 14.39 -9.94 3.69
N ARG A 143 15.03 -10.54 4.70
CA ARG A 143 14.85 -10.13 6.10
C ARG A 143 15.52 -8.78 6.32
N ILE A 144 14.76 -7.79 6.78
CA ILE A 144 15.28 -6.44 7.06
C ILE A 144 15.74 -6.34 8.50
N ASN A 145 14.83 -6.47 9.45
CA ASN A 145 15.11 -6.38 10.87
C ASN A 145 14.06 -7.10 11.73
N GLY A 146 14.15 -6.99 13.06
CA GLY A 146 13.20 -7.56 14.02
C GLY A 146 12.97 -6.63 15.21
N VAL A 147 12.96 -5.30 15.00
CA VAL A 147 12.93 -4.32 16.09
C VAL A 147 11.69 -3.42 16.10
N GLY A 148 10.81 -3.55 15.11
CA GLY A 148 9.62 -2.74 14.98
C GLY A 148 8.59 -3.40 14.08
N PHE A 149 7.50 -2.71 13.83
CA PHE A 149 6.36 -3.19 13.03
C PHE A 149 5.68 -2.01 12.33
N ASP A 150 4.64 -2.26 11.54
CA ASP A 150 3.94 -1.28 10.72
C ASP A 150 4.93 -0.46 9.89
N SER A 151 5.80 -1.17 9.18
CA SER A 151 6.89 -0.58 8.43
C SER A 151 6.41 0.01 7.11
N SER A 152 6.94 1.17 6.74
CA SER A 152 6.70 1.81 5.46
C SER A 152 8.04 2.11 4.74
N LEU A 153 8.06 1.98 3.41
CA LEU A 153 9.24 2.19 2.59
C LEU A 153 9.13 3.51 1.82
N PHE A 154 9.94 4.48 2.19
CA PHE A 154 10.09 5.72 1.45
C PHE A 154 11.20 5.59 0.39
N HIS A 155 10.89 5.96 -0.85
CA HIS A 155 11.83 6.02 -1.97
C HIS A 155 12.20 7.47 -2.23
N ASP A 156 13.46 7.83 -1.99
CA ASP A 156 13.96 9.17 -2.20
C ASP A 156 14.37 9.39 -3.67
N ASP A 157 14.30 10.63 -4.13
CA ASP A 157 14.67 11.02 -5.50
C ASP A 157 16.14 10.76 -5.84
N ASP A 158 17.00 10.67 -4.84
CA ASP A 158 18.41 10.32 -4.99
C ASP A 158 18.70 8.81 -5.12
N GLY A 159 17.64 7.99 -5.12
CA GLY A 159 17.69 6.53 -5.25
C GLY A 159 17.87 5.79 -3.92
N ARG A 160 18.06 6.50 -2.80
CA ARG A 160 18.08 5.88 -1.48
C ARG A 160 16.67 5.47 -1.04
N LYS A 161 16.61 4.46 -0.19
CA LYS A 161 15.39 3.95 0.37
C LYS A 161 15.47 3.96 1.89
N TYR A 162 14.42 4.44 2.53
CA TYR A 162 14.36 4.58 3.98
C TYR A 162 13.19 3.77 4.52
N LEU A 163 13.48 2.99 5.56
CA LEU A 163 12.46 2.24 6.28
C LEU A 163 11.99 3.06 7.47
N VAL A 164 10.72 3.41 7.49
CA VAL A 164 10.07 4.05 8.63
C VAL A 164 9.24 3.01 9.35
N GLN A 165 9.36 2.89 10.66
CA GLN A 165 8.62 1.89 11.43
C GLN A 165 8.34 2.35 12.85
N GLN A 166 7.32 1.77 13.47
CA GLN A 166 7.10 1.89 14.90
C GLN A 166 8.11 1.02 15.65
N THR A 167 8.59 1.53 16.77
CA THR A 167 9.48 0.79 17.66
C THR A 167 8.72 0.31 18.88
N TRP A 168 8.92 -0.95 19.23
CA TRP A 168 8.36 -1.53 20.45
C TRP A 168 9.35 -1.38 21.60
N ASP A 169 8.91 -0.86 22.77
CA ASP A 169 9.70 -0.80 23.99
C ASP A 169 9.16 -1.79 25.02
N PHE A 170 9.95 -2.79 25.34
CA PHE A 170 9.60 -3.85 26.29
C PHE A 170 10.21 -3.63 27.70
N ARG A 171 10.85 -2.46 27.93
CA ARG A 171 11.42 -2.15 29.24
C ARG A 171 10.31 -1.88 30.24
N GLU A 172 10.54 -2.28 31.50
CA GLU A 172 9.61 -1.98 32.59
C GLU A 172 9.41 -0.48 32.78
N TYR A 173 8.19 -0.09 33.13
CA TYR A 173 7.78 1.30 33.39
C TYR A 173 7.83 2.25 32.19
N HIS A 174 8.06 1.72 30.97
CA HIS A 174 7.94 2.47 29.73
C HIS A 174 6.64 2.16 29.01
N HIS A 175 6.18 3.10 28.17
CA HIS A 175 5.08 2.82 27.27
C HIS A 175 5.55 1.86 26.19
N SER A 176 4.72 0.89 25.84
CA SER A 176 5.07 -0.14 24.83
C SER A 176 5.41 0.43 23.48
N PHE A 177 4.76 1.54 23.08
CA PHE A 177 5.10 2.26 21.86
C PHE A 177 6.17 3.32 22.17
N ASN A 178 7.34 3.16 21.59
CA ASN A 178 8.50 4.01 21.89
C ASN A 178 8.72 5.12 20.84
N GLY A 179 7.89 5.20 19.84
CA GLY A 179 7.97 6.18 18.78
C GLY A 179 8.23 5.59 17.41
N ILE A 180 8.68 6.44 16.50
CA ILE A 180 8.97 6.10 15.11
C ILE A 180 10.47 6.19 14.88
N THR A 181 11.04 5.23 14.17
CA THR A 181 12.43 5.22 13.74
C THR A 181 12.52 5.23 12.21
N LEU A 182 13.60 5.84 11.73
CA LEU A 182 14.00 5.89 10.34
C LEU A 182 15.29 5.08 10.17
#